data_8fe170790cf6e421a480f5f204394013
#
_entry.id   8fe170790cf6e421a480f5f204394013
#
_cell.length_a   1.000
_cell.length_b   1.000
_cell.length_c   1.000
_cell.angle_alpha   90.00
_cell.angle_beta   90.00
_cell.angle_gamma   90.00
#
_symmetry.space_group_name_H-M   'P 1'
#
loop_
_entity.id
_entity.type
_entity.pdbx_description
1 polymer ?
#
loop_
_entity_poly.entity_id
_entity_poly.type
_entity_poly.pdbx_seq_one_letter_code
_entity_poly.pdbx_strand_id
1 'polypeptide(L)'
;MENLDTLIGKYGEEGDKLMFKILNNGLERPEKHEQARADFNDILQGKSKKSLTERALKYDLTIPFARYVAMNHGQLTFPFKRYQIQPVWRADRPQKGRFREFYQCDADVVGSESLWQEVDLVQLYLKSFAQLKVSVTIHINNRKILSGLAEYAGITDKLIDFTVALDKLDKIGEDGVKKEMIEKGISEEALVKVQPLFSFSGTFADKIAQLSELLSSSEEGMKGVEELKFICDNVAELGLSTAILDL
;
A
#
# COMPACT_ATOMS: atom_id res chain seq x y z
N MET A 1 8.74 13.74 -14.47
CA MET A 1 8.06 14.89 -13.83
C MET A 1 6.58 14.81 -14.11
N GLU A 2 5.76 15.18 -13.14
CA GLU A 2 4.30 15.20 -13.23
C GLU A 2 3.78 16.57 -12.79
N ASN A 3 2.54 16.91 -13.17
CA ASN A 3 1.88 18.08 -12.63
C ASN A 3 1.61 17.86 -11.14
N LEU A 4 1.91 18.85 -10.32
CA LEU A 4 1.76 18.76 -8.86
C LEU A 4 0.31 18.43 -8.45
N ASP A 5 -0.67 19.03 -9.11
CA ASP A 5 -2.10 18.80 -8.85
C ASP A 5 -2.55 17.34 -9.07
N THR A 6 -1.87 16.61 -9.96
CA THR A 6 -2.18 15.18 -10.18
C THR A 6 -1.66 14.28 -9.08
N LEU A 7 -0.69 14.74 -8.29
CA LEU A 7 -0.02 13.98 -7.24
C LEU A 7 -0.57 14.32 -5.84
N ILE A 8 -0.83 15.60 -5.56
CA ILE A 8 -1.27 16.07 -4.23
C ILE A 8 -2.58 15.37 -3.82
N GLY A 9 -2.64 14.97 -2.54
CA GLY A 9 -3.78 14.32 -1.92
C GLY A 9 -3.96 12.84 -2.31
N LYS A 10 -3.05 12.27 -3.11
CA LYS A 10 -3.14 10.86 -3.52
C LYS A 10 -2.38 9.90 -2.61
N TYR A 11 -1.43 10.41 -1.85
CA TYR A 11 -0.54 9.63 -0.99
C TYR A 11 -0.72 9.94 0.51
N GLY A 12 -1.82 10.65 0.87
CA GLY A 12 -2.04 11.16 2.22
C GLY A 12 -1.11 12.31 2.58
N GLU A 13 -1.29 12.89 3.76
CA GLU A 13 -0.52 14.05 4.22
C GLU A 13 0.98 13.78 4.33
N GLU A 14 1.36 12.56 4.73
CA GLU A 14 2.78 12.19 4.84
C GLU A 14 3.42 12.08 3.46
N GLY A 15 2.76 11.43 2.50
CA GLY A 15 3.27 11.34 1.13
C GLY A 15 3.38 12.70 0.47
N ASP A 16 2.43 13.59 0.69
CA ASP A 16 2.47 14.96 0.16
C ASP A 16 3.69 15.77 0.67
N LYS A 17 4.12 15.53 1.91
CA LYS A 17 5.34 16.12 2.50
C LYS A 17 6.63 15.57 1.88
N LEU A 18 6.58 14.36 1.36
CA LEU A 18 7.74 13.68 0.76
C LEU A 18 7.91 13.98 -0.75
N MET A 19 7.05 14.78 -1.36
CA MET A 19 7.17 15.15 -2.77
C MET A 19 8.25 16.20 -2.99
N PHE A 20 9.17 15.94 -3.92
CA PHE A 20 10.08 16.96 -4.43
C PHE A 20 9.34 17.87 -5.42
N LYS A 21 9.02 19.07 -4.96
CA LYS A 21 8.43 20.12 -5.79
C LYS A 21 9.52 20.84 -6.58
N ILE A 22 9.20 21.15 -7.84
CA ILE A 22 10.15 21.79 -8.76
C ILE A 22 9.75 23.25 -8.91
N LEU A 23 10.71 24.15 -8.70
CA LEU A 23 10.51 25.58 -8.96
C LEU A 23 10.30 25.84 -10.46
N ASN A 24 9.34 26.70 -10.76
CA ASN A 24 9.06 27.11 -12.13
C ASN A 24 10.22 27.96 -12.70
N ASN A 25 10.45 27.84 -13.98
CA ASN A 25 11.42 28.67 -14.69
C ASN A 25 10.92 30.12 -14.81
N GLY A 26 11.86 31.04 -14.95
CA GLY A 26 11.57 32.45 -15.19
C GLY A 26 11.19 33.24 -13.95
N LEU A 27 11.47 32.71 -12.74
CA LEU A 27 11.30 33.45 -11.49
C LEU A 27 12.37 34.54 -11.31
N GLU A 28 13.46 34.46 -12.06
CA GLU A 28 14.53 35.45 -12.10
C GLU A 28 14.12 36.75 -12.80
N ARG A 29 12.98 36.79 -13.52
CA ARG A 29 12.47 37.96 -14.23
C ARG A 29 11.97 39.01 -13.25
N PRO A 30 12.43 40.30 -13.35
CA PRO A 30 12.09 41.34 -12.40
C PRO A 30 10.59 41.55 -12.20
N GLU A 31 9.79 41.42 -13.27
CA GLU A 31 8.35 41.59 -13.24
C GLU A 31 7.61 40.53 -12.40
N LYS A 32 8.27 39.42 -12.11
CA LYS A 32 7.70 38.33 -11.27
C LYS A 32 8.14 38.39 -9.81
N HIS A 33 9.14 39.20 -9.45
CA HIS A 33 9.75 39.15 -8.14
C HIS A 33 8.79 39.49 -7.01
N GLU A 34 7.93 40.46 -7.16
CA GLU A 34 6.96 40.85 -6.13
C GLU A 34 5.95 39.74 -5.87
N GLN A 35 5.36 39.19 -6.94
CA GLN A 35 4.43 38.08 -6.83
C GLN A 35 5.11 36.83 -6.26
N ALA A 36 6.32 36.51 -6.69
CA ALA A 36 7.07 35.36 -6.20
C ALA A 36 7.36 35.45 -4.69
N ARG A 37 7.67 36.66 -4.17
CA ARG A 37 7.87 36.88 -2.73
C ARG A 37 6.57 36.69 -1.95
N ALA A 38 5.47 37.23 -2.44
CA ALA A 38 4.15 37.05 -1.83
C ALA A 38 3.75 35.57 -1.78
N ASP A 39 3.91 34.85 -2.91
CA ASP A 39 3.58 33.43 -3.01
C ASP A 39 4.50 32.55 -2.16
N PHE A 40 5.78 32.92 -2.00
CA PHE A 40 6.69 32.23 -1.12
C PHE A 40 6.27 32.35 0.35
N ASN A 41 5.82 33.54 0.76
CA ASN A 41 5.26 33.70 2.13
C ASN A 41 4.04 32.83 2.36
N ASP A 42 3.18 32.64 1.35
CA ASP A 42 2.07 31.70 1.45
C ASP A 42 2.53 30.25 1.57
N ILE A 43 3.60 29.86 0.86
CA ILE A 43 4.21 28.52 1.01
C ILE A 43 4.73 28.28 2.43
N LEU A 44 5.34 29.28 3.04
CA LEU A 44 5.79 29.20 4.46
C LEU A 44 4.63 28.99 5.44
N GLN A 45 3.41 29.36 5.04
CA GLN A 45 2.17 29.10 5.79
C GLN A 45 1.51 27.75 5.41
N GLY A 46 2.19 26.89 4.64
CA GLY A 46 1.68 25.58 4.24
C GLY A 46 0.77 25.58 3.01
N LYS A 47 0.56 26.75 2.35
CA LYS A 47 -0.25 26.82 1.13
C LYS A 47 0.55 26.38 -0.11
N SER A 48 -0.12 25.76 -1.08
CA SER A 48 0.49 25.45 -2.39
C SER A 48 0.30 26.62 -3.36
N LYS A 49 1.33 26.96 -4.15
CA LYS A 49 1.30 28.04 -5.15
C LYS A 49 1.82 27.57 -6.52
N LYS A 50 0.94 27.43 -7.49
CA LYS A 50 1.27 27.02 -8.86
C LYS A 50 2.23 27.98 -9.55
N SER A 51 2.18 29.27 -9.23
CA SER A 51 3.08 30.30 -9.72
C SER A 51 4.56 29.99 -9.42
N LEU A 52 4.84 29.32 -8.29
CA LEU A 52 6.18 28.93 -7.88
C LEU A 52 6.49 27.46 -8.18
N THR A 53 5.53 26.56 -7.99
CA THR A 53 5.72 25.11 -8.12
C THR A 53 4.53 24.46 -8.81
N GLU A 54 4.61 24.31 -10.13
CA GLU A 54 3.57 23.66 -10.94
C GLU A 54 3.82 22.15 -11.09
N ARG A 55 5.07 21.72 -10.94
CA ARG A 55 5.53 20.35 -11.20
C ARG A 55 6.22 19.75 -9.98
N ALA A 56 6.20 18.42 -9.94
CA ALA A 56 6.96 17.63 -8.97
C ALA A 56 7.67 16.46 -9.65
N LEU A 57 8.67 15.89 -8.98
CA LEU A 57 9.24 14.61 -9.36
C LEU A 57 8.22 13.51 -9.03
N LYS A 58 8.23 12.43 -9.81
CA LYS A 58 7.33 11.28 -9.58
C LYS A 58 7.63 10.64 -8.22
N TYR A 59 6.60 10.55 -7.39
CA TYR A 59 6.69 9.89 -6.10
C TYR A 59 6.66 8.35 -6.22
N ASP A 60 5.86 7.88 -7.18
CA ASP A 60 5.74 6.48 -7.61
C ASP A 60 5.38 6.40 -9.09
N LEU A 61 5.06 5.20 -9.59
CA LEU A 61 4.63 4.96 -10.97
C LEU A 61 3.13 4.72 -11.11
N THR A 62 2.38 4.59 -10.00
CA THR A 62 0.94 4.26 -10.01
C THR A 62 0.09 5.41 -10.53
N ILE A 63 0.27 6.63 -10.01
CA ILE A 63 -0.52 7.80 -10.46
C ILE A 63 -0.22 8.17 -11.92
N PRO A 64 1.05 8.20 -12.38
CA PRO A 64 1.35 8.35 -13.81
C PRO A 64 0.69 7.29 -14.69
N PHE A 65 0.64 6.05 -14.22
CA PHE A 65 -0.02 4.95 -14.91
C PHE A 65 -1.54 5.13 -14.97
N ALA A 66 -2.18 5.43 -13.83
CA ALA A 66 -3.62 5.70 -13.78
C ALA A 66 -4.02 6.82 -14.75
N ARG A 67 -3.23 7.90 -14.82
CA ARG A 67 -3.41 8.99 -15.79
C ARG A 67 -3.28 8.49 -17.24
N TYR A 68 -2.27 7.66 -17.52
CA TYR A 68 -2.09 7.08 -18.85
C TYR A 68 -3.31 6.24 -19.26
N VAL A 69 -3.81 5.38 -18.38
CA VAL A 69 -5.00 4.55 -18.63
C VAL A 69 -6.21 5.44 -18.88
N ALA A 70 -6.44 6.45 -18.05
CA ALA A 70 -7.58 7.37 -18.22
C ALA A 70 -7.54 8.13 -19.56
N MET A 71 -6.36 8.59 -19.97
CA MET A 71 -6.17 9.33 -21.22
C MET A 71 -6.30 8.45 -22.48
N ASN A 72 -5.99 7.18 -22.38
CA ASN A 72 -5.93 6.25 -23.52
C ASN A 72 -7.00 5.15 -23.43
N HIS A 73 -7.98 5.26 -22.54
CA HIS A 73 -8.95 4.21 -22.22
C HIS A 73 -9.60 3.63 -23.47
N GLY A 74 -10.02 4.45 -24.43
CA GLY A 74 -10.67 4.01 -25.68
C GLY A 74 -9.73 3.30 -26.68
N GLN A 75 -8.42 3.27 -26.43
CA GLN A 75 -7.40 2.64 -27.28
C GLN A 75 -6.79 1.40 -26.64
N LEU A 76 -7.08 1.16 -25.36
CA LEU A 76 -6.53 0.03 -24.62
C LEU A 76 -7.44 -1.19 -24.71
N THR A 77 -6.82 -2.36 -24.85
CA THR A 77 -7.52 -3.64 -24.71
C THR A 77 -7.42 -4.12 -23.28
N PHE A 78 -8.53 -4.48 -22.66
CA PHE A 78 -8.59 -4.98 -21.28
C PHE A 78 -8.76 -6.50 -21.21
N PRO A 79 -8.21 -7.16 -20.18
CA PRO A 79 -7.36 -6.60 -19.13
C PRO A 79 -6.03 -6.07 -19.67
N PHE A 80 -5.67 -4.86 -19.33
CA PHE A 80 -4.41 -4.25 -19.74
C PHE A 80 -3.33 -4.56 -18.71
N LYS A 81 -2.30 -5.29 -19.13
CA LYS A 81 -1.15 -5.67 -18.31
C LYS A 81 0.07 -4.88 -18.77
N ARG A 82 0.80 -4.29 -17.81
CA ARG A 82 2.04 -3.58 -18.11
C ARG A 82 3.09 -3.84 -17.05
N TYR A 83 4.34 -3.61 -17.36
CA TYR A 83 5.41 -3.38 -16.40
C TYR A 83 6.12 -2.07 -16.70
N GLN A 84 6.73 -1.47 -15.69
CA GLN A 84 7.50 -0.25 -15.81
C GLN A 84 8.65 -0.26 -14.81
N ILE A 85 9.87 0.07 -15.29
CA ILE A 85 11.08 0.16 -14.48
C ILE A 85 11.65 1.55 -14.67
N GLN A 86 11.50 2.40 -13.65
CA GLN A 86 11.94 3.80 -13.72
C GLN A 86 12.34 4.33 -12.34
N PRO A 87 13.15 5.41 -12.30
CA PRO A 87 13.44 6.11 -11.07
C PRO A 87 12.22 6.88 -10.56
N VAL A 88 12.11 6.91 -9.24
CA VAL A 88 11.15 7.72 -8.47
C VAL A 88 11.88 8.46 -7.36
N TRP A 89 11.25 9.49 -6.81
CA TRP A 89 11.89 10.40 -5.87
C TRP A 89 11.01 10.65 -4.65
N ARG A 90 11.59 10.43 -3.47
CA ARG A 90 10.94 10.72 -2.19
C ARG A 90 11.88 11.52 -1.30
N ALA A 91 11.37 12.59 -0.69
CA ALA A 91 12.15 13.44 0.21
C ALA A 91 12.34 12.80 1.61
N ASP A 92 12.48 11.49 1.65
CA ASP A 92 12.75 10.75 2.87
C ASP A 92 14.04 11.24 3.56
N ARG A 93 14.08 11.09 4.89
CA ARG A 93 15.33 11.27 5.61
C ARG A 93 16.29 10.14 5.22
N PRO A 94 17.46 10.45 4.67
CA PRO A 94 18.43 9.43 4.25
C PRO A 94 18.84 8.53 5.42
N GLN A 95 18.75 7.22 5.21
CA GLN A 95 19.21 6.20 6.17
C GLN A 95 19.55 4.91 5.42
N LYS A 96 20.15 3.94 6.09
CA LYS A 96 20.51 2.66 5.46
C LYS A 96 19.26 2.02 4.81
N GLY A 97 19.35 1.75 3.51
CA GLY A 97 18.25 1.15 2.73
C GLY A 97 17.18 2.13 2.26
N ARG A 98 17.25 3.43 2.60
CA ARG A 98 16.33 4.48 2.10
C ARG A 98 17.10 5.56 1.36
N PHE A 99 16.81 5.72 0.08
CA PHE A 99 17.39 6.68 -0.82
C PHE A 99 16.33 7.67 -1.27
N ARG A 100 16.74 8.89 -1.61
CA ARG A 100 15.85 9.92 -2.16
C ARG A 100 15.52 9.70 -3.63
N GLU A 101 16.38 8.99 -4.33
CA GLU A 101 16.16 8.49 -5.69
C GLU A 101 16.40 6.99 -5.71
N PHE A 102 15.45 6.23 -6.25
CA PHE A 102 15.56 4.78 -6.39
C PHE A 102 14.68 4.29 -7.53
N TYR A 103 14.95 3.10 -8.03
CA TYR A 103 14.15 2.47 -9.07
C TYR A 103 12.97 1.72 -8.46
N GLN A 104 11.78 1.92 -9.02
CA GLN A 104 10.66 1.03 -8.85
C GLN A 104 10.52 0.12 -10.07
N CYS A 105 10.19 -1.14 -9.82
CA CYS A 105 9.87 -2.15 -10.82
C CYS A 105 8.41 -2.53 -10.59
N ASP A 106 7.49 -1.86 -11.27
CA ASP A 106 6.06 -2.03 -11.08
C ASP A 106 5.50 -2.95 -12.16
N ALA A 107 4.60 -3.84 -11.76
CA ALA A 107 3.77 -4.64 -12.65
C ALA A 107 2.31 -4.42 -12.28
N ASP A 108 1.50 -4.00 -13.24
CA ASP A 108 0.12 -3.62 -13.01
C ASP A 108 -0.82 -4.33 -13.97
N VAL A 109 -2.02 -4.60 -13.48
CA VAL A 109 -3.15 -5.08 -14.28
C VAL A 109 -4.35 -4.17 -14.01
N VAL A 110 -5.05 -3.76 -15.06
CA VAL A 110 -6.27 -2.96 -14.94
C VAL A 110 -7.38 -3.52 -15.84
N GLY A 111 -8.63 -3.43 -15.38
CA GLY A 111 -9.80 -3.86 -16.11
C GLY A 111 -10.14 -5.35 -15.99
N SER A 112 -9.79 -5.98 -14.85
CA SER A 112 -10.22 -7.32 -14.47
C SER A 112 -10.46 -7.39 -12.98
N GLU A 113 -11.53 -8.06 -12.57
CA GLU A 113 -11.85 -8.38 -11.16
C GLU A 113 -11.50 -9.83 -10.80
N SER A 114 -10.87 -10.55 -11.72
CA SER A 114 -10.54 -11.96 -11.54
C SER A 114 -9.33 -12.13 -10.62
N LEU A 115 -9.46 -12.96 -9.60
CA LEU A 115 -8.39 -13.34 -8.67
C LEU A 115 -7.21 -14.06 -9.34
N TRP A 116 -7.35 -14.47 -10.59
CA TRP A 116 -6.24 -14.96 -11.40
C TRP A 116 -5.16 -13.91 -11.64
N GLN A 117 -5.50 -12.62 -11.52
CA GLN A 117 -4.50 -11.55 -11.65
C GLN A 117 -3.52 -11.57 -10.45
N GLU A 118 -4.02 -11.84 -9.24
CA GLU A 118 -3.20 -12.02 -8.04
C GLU A 118 -2.32 -13.26 -8.15
N VAL A 119 -2.85 -14.37 -8.66
CA VAL A 119 -2.07 -15.60 -8.93
C VAL A 119 -0.95 -15.31 -9.94
N ASP A 120 -1.25 -14.62 -11.04
CA ASP A 120 -0.28 -14.20 -12.04
C ASP A 120 0.83 -13.30 -11.44
N LEU A 121 0.46 -12.37 -10.56
CA LEU A 121 1.42 -11.47 -9.90
C LEU A 121 2.34 -12.24 -8.93
N VAL A 122 1.80 -13.17 -8.14
CA VAL A 122 2.62 -14.05 -7.28
C VAL A 122 3.60 -14.86 -8.14
N GLN A 123 3.13 -15.43 -9.26
CA GLN A 123 4.00 -16.16 -10.19
C GLN A 123 5.07 -15.27 -10.80
N LEU A 124 4.74 -14.02 -11.15
CA LEU A 124 5.69 -13.03 -11.67
C LEU A 124 6.81 -12.75 -10.65
N TYR A 125 6.45 -12.51 -9.38
CA TYR A 125 7.44 -12.29 -8.32
C TYR A 125 8.38 -13.49 -8.18
N LEU A 126 7.84 -14.68 -8.01
CA LEU A 126 8.64 -15.89 -7.81
C LEU A 126 9.58 -16.16 -8.98
N LYS A 127 9.09 -16.03 -10.22
CA LYS A 127 9.92 -16.20 -11.42
C LYS A 127 11.01 -15.14 -11.53
N SER A 128 10.70 -13.89 -11.22
CA SER A 128 11.67 -12.78 -11.29
C SER A 128 12.80 -12.98 -10.28
N PHE A 129 12.47 -13.28 -9.03
CA PHE A 129 13.48 -13.50 -8.00
C PHE A 129 14.29 -14.79 -8.20
N ALA A 130 13.66 -15.84 -8.75
CA ALA A 130 14.38 -17.04 -9.15
C ALA A 130 15.43 -16.76 -10.24
N GLN A 131 15.10 -15.93 -11.26
CA GLN A 131 16.05 -15.51 -12.27
C GLN A 131 17.19 -14.65 -11.68
N LEU A 132 16.89 -13.82 -10.71
CA LEU A 132 17.88 -13.04 -9.97
C LEU A 132 18.69 -13.87 -8.98
N LYS A 133 18.37 -15.15 -8.78
CA LYS A 133 18.99 -16.06 -7.81
C LYS A 133 18.89 -15.55 -6.36
N VAL A 134 17.78 -14.89 -6.04
CA VAL A 134 17.44 -14.40 -4.71
C VAL A 134 16.30 -15.23 -4.16
N SER A 135 16.53 -15.88 -3.02
CA SER A 135 15.46 -16.60 -2.31
C SER A 135 14.53 -15.62 -1.63
N VAL A 136 13.23 -15.77 -1.84
CA VAL A 136 12.19 -14.90 -1.26
C VAL A 136 11.05 -15.73 -0.70
N THR A 137 10.39 -15.16 0.30
CA THR A 137 9.09 -15.61 0.79
C THR A 137 8.07 -14.51 0.47
N ILE A 138 6.92 -14.90 -0.07
CA ILE A 138 5.84 -13.96 -0.37
C ILE A 138 4.83 -14.03 0.75
N HIS A 139 4.63 -12.91 1.46
CA HIS A 139 3.60 -12.76 2.47
C HIS A 139 2.35 -12.22 1.81
N ILE A 140 1.21 -12.90 2.04
CA ILE A 140 -0.08 -12.55 1.44
C ILE A 140 -1.09 -12.33 2.55
N ASN A 141 -1.84 -11.23 2.45
CA ASN A 141 -2.97 -10.91 3.32
C ASN A 141 -4.14 -10.37 2.48
N ASN A 142 -5.32 -10.31 3.09
CA ASN A 142 -6.50 -9.72 2.47
C ASN A 142 -7.14 -8.70 3.44
N ARG A 143 -7.32 -7.46 2.97
CA ARG A 143 -7.89 -6.38 3.78
C ARG A 143 -9.31 -6.70 4.30
N LYS A 144 -10.09 -7.50 3.59
CA LYS A 144 -11.42 -7.93 4.02
C LYS A 144 -11.34 -8.78 5.29
N ILE A 145 -10.29 -9.59 5.45
CA ILE A 145 -10.03 -10.33 6.69
C ILE A 145 -9.83 -9.35 7.85
N LEU A 146 -9.00 -8.33 7.67
CA LEU A 146 -8.76 -7.31 8.70
C LEU A 146 -10.04 -6.53 9.04
N SER A 147 -10.86 -6.21 8.03
CA SER A 147 -12.18 -5.60 8.24
C SER A 147 -13.12 -6.52 9.01
N GLY A 148 -13.17 -7.80 8.66
CA GLY A 148 -13.96 -8.81 9.36
C GLY A 148 -13.52 -9.01 10.82
N LEU A 149 -12.22 -8.97 11.08
CA LEU A 149 -11.68 -9.02 12.45
C LEU A 149 -12.09 -7.80 13.28
N ALA A 150 -12.06 -6.61 12.68
CA ALA A 150 -12.53 -5.40 13.35
C ALA A 150 -14.06 -5.44 13.61
N GLU A 151 -14.83 -6.00 12.68
CA GLU A 151 -16.27 -6.24 12.86
C GLU A 151 -16.54 -7.24 13.99
N TYR A 152 -15.85 -8.39 13.98
CA TYR A 152 -15.94 -9.41 15.03
C TYR A 152 -15.58 -8.86 16.41
N ALA A 153 -14.55 -8.03 16.48
CA ALA A 153 -14.15 -7.38 17.73
C ALA A 153 -15.07 -6.22 18.15
N GLY A 154 -15.90 -5.69 17.25
CA GLY A 154 -16.77 -4.53 17.49
C GLY A 154 -16.02 -3.20 17.46
N ILE A 155 -14.96 -3.09 16.64
CA ILE A 155 -14.06 -1.92 16.53
C ILE A 155 -13.91 -1.42 15.09
N THR A 156 -14.96 -1.47 14.31
CA THR A 156 -14.96 -1.07 12.89
C THR A 156 -14.56 0.39 12.69
N ASP A 157 -14.91 1.26 13.64
CA ASP A 157 -14.49 2.67 13.68
C ASP A 157 -12.98 2.86 13.98
N LYS A 158 -12.32 1.83 14.49
CA LYS A 158 -10.89 1.79 14.84
C LYS A 158 -10.05 0.90 13.91
N LEU A 159 -10.58 0.50 12.76
CA LEU A 159 -9.89 -0.40 11.82
C LEU A 159 -8.47 0.05 11.49
N ILE A 160 -8.25 1.34 11.24
CA ILE A 160 -6.92 1.87 10.91
C ILE A 160 -5.98 1.76 12.10
N ASP A 161 -6.43 2.13 13.29
CA ASP A 161 -5.61 2.04 14.51
C ASP A 161 -5.27 0.60 14.85
N PHE A 162 -6.24 -0.31 14.69
CA PHE A 162 -6.08 -1.75 14.87
C PHE A 162 -5.02 -2.32 13.90
N THR A 163 -5.16 -2.04 12.61
CA THR A 163 -4.25 -2.57 11.59
C THR A 163 -2.83 -2.00 11.74
N VAL A 164 -2.68 -0.70 12.05
CA VAL A 164 -1.37 -0.06 12.29
C VAL A 164 -0.68 -0.63 13.53
N ALA A 165 -1.44 -0.98 14.57
CA ALA A 165 -0.86 -1.62 15.75
C ALA A 165 -0.44 -3.06 15.44
N LEU A 166 -1.28 -3.82 14.72
CA LEU A 166 -1.01 -5.21 14.34
C LEU A 166 0.25 -5.34 13.47
N ASP A 167 0.47 -4.41 12.52
CA ASP A 167 1.66 -4.33 11.64
C ASP A 167 2.99 -4.21 12.42
N LYS A 168 2.92 -3.92 13.69
CA LYS A 168 4.10 -3.81 14.56
C LYS A 168 4.39 -5.09 15.34
N LEU A 169 3.61 -6.14 15.18
CA LEU A 169 3.69 -7.36 15.98
C LEU A 169 5.12 -7.92 16.00
N ASP A 170 5.76 -8.02 14.86
CA ASP A 170 7.14 -8.49 14.74
C ASP A 170 8.19 -7.62 15.43
N LYS A 171 7.87 -6.34 15.63
CA LYS A 171 8.80 -5.32 16.17
C LYS A 171 8.70 -5.15 17.68
N ILE A 172 7.47 -5.13 18.20
CA ILE A 172 7.19 -4.80 19.60
C ILE A 172 6.56 -5.95 20.39
N GLY A 173 6.26 -7.07 19.72
CA GLY A 173 5.64 -8.24 20.32
C GLY A 173 4.17 -8.03 20.72
N GLU A 174 3.53 -9.11 21.15
CA GLU A 174 2.10 -9.12 21.52
C GLU A 174 1.76 -8.10 22.60
N ASP A 175 2.53 -8.04 23.67
CA ASP A 175 2.28 -7.11 24.79
C ASP A 175 2.40 -5.65 24.34
N GLY A 176 3.37 -5.34 23.47
CA GLY A 176 3.54 -4.01 22.89
C GLY A 176 2.36 -3.62 21.99
N VAL A 177 1.88 -4.53 21.16
CA VAL A 177 0.72 -4.33 20.29
C VAL A 177 -0.55 -4.10 21.11
N LYS A 178 -0.82 -4.90 22.12
CA LYS A 178 -1.97 -4.73 23.03
C LYS A 178 -1.95 -3.39 23.72
N LYS A 179 -0.79 -2.98 24.22
CA LYS A 179 -0.62 -1.67 24.86
C LYS A 179 -0.92 -0.52 23.90
N GLU A 180 -0.39 -0.58 22.69
CA GLU A 180 -0.66 0.45 21.66
C GLU A 180 -2.15 0.47 21.28
N MET A 181 -2.80 -0.68 21.14
CA MET A 181 -4.23 -0.76 20.89
C MET A 181 -5.07 -0.08 21.98
N ILE A 182 -4.73 -0.31 23.26
CA ILE A 182 -5.39 0.37 24.40
C ILE A 182 -5.16 1.88 24.34
N GLU A 183 -3.92 2.33 24.09
CA GLU A 183 -3.61 3.76 23.98
C GLU A 183 -4.39 4.46 22.85
N LYS A 184 -4.75 3.70 21.79
CA LYS A 184 -5.60 4.17 20.69
C LYS A 184 -7.10 4.02 20.96
N GLY A 185 -7.49 3.59 22.14
CA GLY A 185 -8.87 3.51 22.59
C GLY A 185 -9.61 2.25 22.13
N ILE A 186 -8.88 1.19 21.82
CA ILE A 186 -9.45 -0.16 21.62
C ILE A 186 -9.69 -0.77 23.01
N SER A 187 -10.91 -1.27 23.26
CA SER A 187 -11.29 -1.81 24.55
C SER A 187 -10.61 -3.13 24.88
N GLU A 188 -10.48 -3.44 26.18
CA GLU A 188 -9.97 -4.74 26.63
C GLU A 188 -10.85 -5.91 26.16
N GLU A 189 -12.16 -5.71 26.08
CA GLU A 189 -13.10 -6.70 25.57
C GLU A 189 -12.82 -7.05 24.10
N ALA A 190 -12.50 -6.03 23.28
CA ALA A 190 -12.11 -6.24 21.89
C ALA A 190 -10.77 -6.98 21.80
N LEU A 191 -9.80 -6.66 22.67
CA LEU A 191 -8.52 -7.38 22.75
C LEU A 191 -8.68 -8.86 23.09
N VAL A 192 -9.58 -9.20 24.00
CA VAL A 192 -9.87 -10.61 24.31
C VAL A 192 -10.41 -11.35 23.09
N LYS A 193 -11.27 -10.70 22.29
CA LYS A 193 -11.80 -11.30 21.06
C LYS A 193 -10.73 -11.53 19.99
N VAL A 194 -9.80 -10.62 19.82
CA VAL A 194 -8.71 -10.76 18.81
C VAL A 194 -7.51 -11.54 19.34
N GLN A 195 -7.51 -11.94 20.62
CA GLN A 195 -6.43 -12.72 21.21
C GLN A 195 -6.02 -13.97 20.40
N PRO A 196 -6.96 -14.74 19.79
CA PRO A 196 -6.59 -15.91 18.98
C PRO A 196 -5.67 -15.59 17.80
N LEU A 197 -5.68 -14.35 17.26
CA LEU A 197 -4.82 -13.95 16.15
C LEU A 197 -3.32 -14.08 16.48
N PHE A 198 -2.95 -13.74 17.71
CA PHE A 198 -1.55 -13.78 18.15
C PHE A 198 -1.00 -15.20 18.32
N SER A 199 -1.88 -16.19 18.33
CA SER A 199 -1.53 -17.61 18.49
C SER A 199 -1.74 -18.43 17.23
N PHE A 200 -2.13 -17.81 16.11
CA PHE A 200 -2.32 -18.51 14.85
C PHE A 200 -1.00 -19.15 14.40
N SER A 201 -1.03 -20.46 14.24
CA SER A 201 0.13 -21.25 13.87
C SER A 201 -0.26 -22.43 13.00
N GLY A 202 0.73 -23.09 12.43
CA GLY A 202 0.51 -24.24 11.58
C GLY A 202 0.66 -23.92 10.08
N THR A 203 0.16 -24.81 9.25
CA THR A 203 0.16 -24.67 7.80
C THR A 203 -0.80 -23.57 7.34
N PHE A 204 -0.73 -23.18 6.07
CA PHE A 204 -1.69 -22.26 5.47
C PHE A 204 -3.13 -22.76 5.68
N ALA A 205 -3.38 -24.07 5.44
CA ALA A 205 -4.71 -24.66 5.60
C ALA A 205 -5.21 -24.58 7.05
N ASP A 206 -4.32 -24.78 8.05
CA ASP A 206 -4.69 -24.65 9.46
C ASP A 206 -5.08 -23.20 9.81
N LYS A 207 -4.32 -22.22 9.32
CA LYS A 207 -4.62 -20.81 9.53
C LYS A 207 -5.94 -20.38 8.85
N ILE A 208 -6.21 -20.86 7.63
CA ILE A 208 -7.48 -20.62 6.94
C ILE A 208 -8.66 -21.22 7.71
N ALA A 209 -8.51 -22.43 8.27
CA ALA A 209 -9.57 -23.03 9.08
C ALA A 209 -9.86 -22.21 10.35
N GLN A 210 -8.82 -21.77 11.06
CA GLN A 210 -8.93 -20.92 12.26
C GLN A 210 -9.60 -19.56 11.93
N LEU A 211 -9.21 -18.93 10.80
CA LEU A 211 -9.84 -17.69 10.34
C LEU A 211 -11.30 -17.89 9.97
N SER A 212 -11.63 -19.00 9.29
CA SER A 212 -13.00 -19.31 8.88
C SER A 212 -13.92 -19.48 10.10
N GLU A 213 -13.43 -20.11 11.17
CA GLU A 213 -14.16 -20.25 12.42
C GLU A 213 -14.37 -18.91 13.10
N LEU A 214 -13.29 -18.10 13.25
CA LEU A 214 -13.31 -16.80 13.91
C LEU A 214 -14.20 -15.80 13.17
N LEU A 215 -14.17 -15.79 11.83
CA LEU A 215 -14.89 -14.84 10.98
C LEU A 215 -16.24 -15.34 10.50
N SER A 216 -16.74 -16.48 11.01
CA SER A 216 -17.99 -17.11 10.56
C SER A 216 -19.23 -16.20 10.62
N SER A 217 -19.19 -15.16 11.47
CA SER A 217 -20.27 -14.16 11.59
C SER A 217 -20.08 -12.92 10.71
N SER A 218 -18.94 -12.76 10.04
CA SER A 218 -18.65 -11.62 9.17
C SER A 218 -18.65 -12.05 7.70
N GLU A 219 -19.62 -11.55 6.93
CA GLU A 219 -19.72 -11.81 5.49
C GLU A 219 -18.49 -11.29 4.74
N GLU A 220 -18.04 -10.06 5.07
CA GLU A 220 -16.84 -9.46 4.46
C GLU A 220 -15.57 -10.24 4.82
N GLY A 221 -15.44 -10.65 6.08
CA GLY A 221 -14.30 -11.46 6.54
C GLY A 221 -14.24 -12.82 5.83
N MET A 222 -15.37 -13.52 5.74
CA MET A 222 -15.45 -14.80 5.03
C MET A 222 -15.13 -14.68 3.55
N LYS A 223 -15.60 -13.63 2.88
CA LYS A 223 -15.23 -13.35 1.50
C LYS A 223 -13.72 -13.17 1.34
N GLY A 224 -13.06 -12.46 2.27
CA GLY A 224 -11.61 -12.32 2.29
C GLY A 224 -10.87 -13.65 2.45
N VAL A 225 -11.39 -14.54 3.30
CA VAL A 225 -10.85 -15.89 3.49
C VAL A 225 -10.98 -16.73 2.21
N GLU A 226 -12.14 -16.70 1.56
CA GLU A 226 -12.39 -17.42 0.30
C GLU A 226 -11.47 -16.93 -0.84
N GLU A 227 -11.32 -15.61 -0.99
CA GLU A 227 -10.42 -15.01 -1.97
C GLU A 227 -8.96 -15.43 -1.73
N LEU A 228 -8.50 -15.37 -0.49
CA LEU A 228 -7.16 -15.76 -0.11
C LEU A 228 -6.91 -17.25 -0.34
N LYS A 229 -7.88 -18.08 0.04
CA LYS A 229 -7.83 -19.53 -0.21
C LYS A 229 -7.73 -19.82 -1.71
N PHE A 230 -8.54 -19.17 -2.55
CA PHE A 230 -8.48 -19.31 -4.01
C PHE A 230 -7.07 -19.01 -4.54
N ILE A 231 -6.47 -17.88 -4.13
CA ILE A 231 -5.13 -17.49 -4.59
C ILE A 231 -4.09 -18.52 -4.18
N CYS A 232 -4.07 -18.91 -2.92
CA CYS A 232 -3.05 -19.82 -2.39
C CYS A 232 -3.19 -21.26 -2.92
N ASP A 233 -4.41 -21.77 -3.09
CA ASP A 233 -4.65 -23.09 -3.67
C ASP A 233 -4.13 -23.14 -5.12
N ASN A 234 -4.44 -22.11 -5.94
CA ASN A 234 -3.97 -22.04 -7.32
C ASN A 234 -2.45 -21.82 -7.42
N VAL A 235 -1.87 -21.03 -6.52
CA VAL A 235 -0.40 -20.86 -6.43
C VAL A 235 0.27 -22.20 -6.08
N ALA A 236 -0.31 -22.98 -5.17
CA ALA A 236 0.20 -24.30 -4.78
C ALA A 236 0.09 -25.31 -5.94
N GLU A 237 -1.04 -25.33 -6.68
CA GLU A 237 -1.23 -26.19 -7.86
C GLU A 237 -0.19 -25.91 -8.95
N LEU A 238 0.28 -24.66 -9.06
CA LEU A 238 1.35 -24.28 -9.98
C LEU A 238 2.76 -24.69 -9.47
N GLY A 239 2.85 -25.36 -8.33
CA GLY A 239 4.12 -25.78 -7.73
C GLY A 239 4.91 -24.63 -7.10
N LEU A 240 4.27 -23.52 -6.76
CA LEU A 240 4.86 -22.32 -6.22
C LEU A 240 4.61 -22.25 -4.71
N SER A 241 5.35 -23.01 -3.92
CA SER A 241 5.08 -23.28 -2.50
C SER A 241 5.59 -22.25 -1.48
N THR A 242 6.01 -21.06 -1.91
CA THR A 242 6.61 -20.04 -1.02
C THR A 242 5.68 -18.89 -0.62
N ALA A 243 4.37 -19.03 -0.83
CA ALA A 243 3.40 -18.07 -0.33
C ALA A 243 2.98 -18.42 1.11
N ILE A 244 3.09 -17.44 2.02
CA ILE A 244 2.74 -17.57 3.44
C ILE A 244 1.64 -16.57 3.78
N LEU A 245 0.63 -17.02 4.51
CA LEU A 245 -0.37 -16.13 5.08
C LEU A 245 0.29 -15.30 6.19
N ASP A 246 0.21 -14.00 6.04
CA ASP A 246 0.69 -12.99 7.00
C ASP A 246 -0.51 -12.15 7.46
N LEU A 247 -0.78 -12.16 8.76
CA LEU A 247 -1.93 -11.47 9.36
C LEU A 247 -1.47 -10.31 10.21
#